data_be58d6e18d545bb3f786d32252bb93df
#
_entry.id   be58d6e18d545bb3f786d32252bb93df
#
_cell.length_a   1.000
_cell.length_b   1.000
_cell.length_c   1.000
_cell.angle_alpha   90.00
_cell.angle_beta   90.00
_cell.angle_gamma   90.00
#
_symmetry.space_group_name_H-M   'P 1'
#
loop_
_entity.id
_entity.type
_entity.pdbx_description
1 polymer ?
#
loop_
_entity_poly.entity_id
_entity_poly.type
_entity_poly.pdbx_seq_one_letter_code
_entity_poly.pdbx_strand_id
1 'polypeptide(L)'
;AAGKECISSPKLKTDQCEWNLPSPPALEALCTAFSLSPFERGLLLLCAGVELQPEIATLCASAQNDSRRTYPTFALAMQVLPEAHWSALSPSSPLRRWHMIKVGTGAGELLTKSLLQIDERLLHYLVGVYCLDERLQGFVEPVLSLLGLPSSYRTLAGKIAGLGAKINGALIQLCGNEYDGKRAIALSACEKLGLQLHAIRTADIPAGVAEREALARLWER
;
A
#
# COMPACT_ATOMS: atom_id res chain seq x y z
N ALA A 1 5.36 47.59 -38.27
CA ALA A 1 4.61 47.38 -37.04
C ALA A 1 3.90 46.03 -37.12
N ALA A 2 4.48 44.98 -36.63
CA ALA A 2 3.86 43.64 -36.55
C ALA A 2 3.65 43.33 -35.05
N GLY A 3 2.37 43.33 -34.70
CA GLY A 3 1.93 42.96 -33.35
C GLY A 3 2.23 41.49 -33.06
N LYS A 4 2.96 41.24 -31.99
CA LYS A 4 3.07 39.91 -31.40
C LYS A 4 1.79 39.66 -30.57
N GLU A 5 0.90 38.85 -31.07
CA GLU A 5 -0.15 38.26 -30.25
C GLU A 5 0.47 37.24 -29.30
N CYS A 6 0.40 37.55 -28.01
CA CYS A 6 0.75 36.68 -26.93
C CYS A 6 -0.38 35.68 -26.78
N ILE A 7 -0.17 34.42 -27.20
CA ILE A 7 -1.12 33.33 -26.98
C ILE A 7 -1.09 33.00 -25.48
N SER A 8 -2.08 33.51 -24.75
CA SER A 8 -2.30 33.18 -23.37
C SER A 8 -2.73 31.70 -23.28
N SER A 9 -1.91 30.90 -22.60
CA SER A 9 -2.26 29.54 -22.21
C SER A 9 -3.61 29.50 -21.50
N PRO A 10 -4.50 28.54 -21.83
CA PRO A 10 -5.77 28.43 -21.11
C PRO A 10 -5.44 28.06 -19.67
N LYS A 11 -5.74 28.98 -18.75
CA LYS A 11 -5.85 28.65 -17.33
C LYS A 11 -7.00 27.66 -17.22
N LEU A 12 -6.70 26.39 -17.00
CA LEU A 12 -7.66 25.44 -16.50
C LEU A 12 -8.24 26.05 -15.23
N LYS A 13 -9.48 26.47 -15.30
CA LYS A 13 -10.28 26.76 -14.11
C LYS A 13 -10.36 25.45 -13.36
N THR A 14 -9.64 25.35 -12.28
CA THR A 14 -9.86 24.35 -11.25
C THR A 14 -11.19 24.72 -10.60
N ASP A 15 -12.30 24.42 -11.29
CA ASP A 15 -13.56 24.28 -10.58
C ASP A 15 -13.28 23.21 -9.53
N GLN A 16 -13.41 23.61 -8.28
CA GLN A 16 -13.42 22.71 -7.13
C GLN A 16 -14.60 21.75 -7.32
N CYS A 17 -14.42 20.76 -8.17
CA CYS A 17 -15.19 19.54 -8.08
C CYS A 17 -14.78 18.93 -6.74
N GLU A 18 -15.49 19.30 -5.69
CA GLU A 18 -15.59 18.50 -4.50
C GLU A 18 -16.15 17.16 -4.94
N TRP A 19 -15.24 16.24 -5.27
CA TRP A 19 -15.57 14.85 -5.51
C TRP A 19 -16.04 14.27 -4.19
N ASN A 20 -17.30 14.53 -3.87
CA ASN A 20 -18.01 13.96 -2.73
C ASN A 20 -18.37 12.49 -2.99
N LEU A 21 -17.52 11.80 -3.74
CA LEU A 21 -17.52 10.35 -3.84
C LEU A 21 -16.97 9.82 -2.51
N PRO A 22 -17.70 8.94 -1.82
CA PRO A 22 -17.15 8.29 -0.65
C PRO A 22 -15.83 7.64 -1.07
N SER A 23 -14.74 8.12 -0.47
CA SER A 23 -13.41 7.56 -0.72
C SER A 23 -13.47 6.06 -0.49
N PRO A 24 -12.90 5.22 -1.36
CA PRO A 24 -12.90 3.78 -1.14
C PRO A 24 -12.38 3.50 0.27
N PRO A 25 -13.06 2.69 1.09
CA PRO A 25 -12.61 2.39 2.45
C PRO A 25 -11.16 1.91 2.52
N ALA A 26 -10.70 1.20 1.49
CA ALA A 26 -9.33 0.73 1.36
C ALA A 26 -8.32 1.87 1.27
N LEU A 27 -8.59 2.92 0.50
CA LEU A 27 -7.69 4.06 0.37
C LEU A 27 -7.58 4.85 1.67
N GLU A 28 -8.72 5.09 2.34
CA GLU A 28 -8.72 5.79 3.63
C GLU A 28 -7.98 4.99 4.72
N ALA A 29 -8.16 3.66 4.72
CA ALA A 29 -7.42 2.77 5.61
C ALA A 29 -5.91 2.89 5.38
N LEU A 30 -5.45 2.88 4.11
CA LEU A 30 -4.04 3.08 3.77
C LEU A 30 -3.53 4.46 4.21
N CYS A 31 -4.26 5.52 3.90
CA CYS A 31 -3.87 6.89 4.26
C CYS A 31 -3.70 7.04 5.78
N THR A 32 -4.62 6.47 6.55
CA THR A 32 -4.58 6.52 8.01
C THR A 32 -3.45 5.65 8.58
N ALA A 33 -3.33 4.40 8.12
CA ALA A 33 -2.33 3.45 8.63
C ALA A 33 -0.88 3.93 8.40
N PHE A 34 -0.63 4.56 7.26
CA PHE A 34 0.72 4.99 6.85
C PHE A 34 0.92 6.50 6.94
N SER A 35 -0.06 7.25 7.46
CA SER A 35 0.00 8.72 7.62
C SER A 35 0.38 9.43 6.33
N LEU A 36 -0.28 9.08 5.22
CA LEU A 36 -0.03 9.69 3.92
C LEU A 36 -0.54 11.14 3.90
N SER A 37 0.28 12.06 3.38
CA SER A 37 -0.15 13.43 3.11
C SER A 37 -1.17 13.47 1.96
N PRO A 38 -1.95 14.58 1.81
CA PRO A 38 -2.86 14.73 0.68
C PRO A 38 -2.16 14.60 -0.68
N PHE A 39 -0.94 15.10 -0.79
CA PHE A 39 -0.11 14.95 -2.00
C PHE A 39 0.28 13.50 -2.26
N GLU A 40 0.75 12.77 -1.23
CA GLU A 40 1.13 11.36 -1.34
C GLU A 40 -0.08 10.47 -1.67
N ARG A 41 -1.24 10.76 -1.09
CA ARG A 41 -2.51 10.14 -1.46
C ARG A 41 -2.86 10.37 -2.93
N GLY A 42 -2.75 11.62 -3.40
CA GLY A 42 -2.98 11.98 -4.80
C GLY A 42 -2.02 11.28 -5.74
N LEU A 43 -0.74 11.20 -5.37
CA LEU A 43 0.30 10.52 -6.16
C LEU A 43 0.02 9.00 -6.27
N LEU A 44 -0.38 8.37 -5.17
CA LEU A 44 -0.77 6.95 -5.18
C LEU A 44 -1.98 6.70 -6.08
N LEU A 45 -3.00 7.58 -6.01
CA LEU A 45 -4.18 7.51 -6.87
C LEU A 45 -3.84 7.75 -8.35
N LEU A 46 -2.93 8.67 -8.65
CA LEU A 46 -2.49 8.91 -10.03
C LEU A 46 -1.81 7.67 -10.61
N CYS A 47 -0.95 7.00 -9.82
CA CYS A 47 -0.31 5.76 -10.22
C CYS A 47 -1.32 4.61 -10.40
N ALA A 48 -2.29 4.47 -9.49
CA ALA A 48 -3.35 3.48 -9.62
C ALA A 48 -4.26 3.76 -10.82
N GLY A 49 -4.60 5.02 -11.04
CA GLY A 49 -5.48 5.44 -12.11
C GLY A 49 -4.97 5.06 -13.50
N VAL A 50 -3.68 5.19 -13.74
CA VAL A 50 -3.07 4.81 -15.04
C VAL A 50 -3.20 3.30 -15.29
N GLU A 51 -3.14 2.47 -14.25
CA GLU A 51 -3.30 1.02 -14.37
C GLU A 51 -4.78 0.61 -14.56
N LEU A 52 -5.71 1.38 -13.97
CA LEU A 52 -7.12 1.03 -13.96
C LEU A 52 -7.91 1.66 -15.11
N GLN A 53 -7.45 2.79 -15.67
CA GLN A 53 -8.16 3.57 -16.67
C GLN A 53 -7.21 4.05 -17.78
N PRO A 54 -7.30 3.49 -18.99
CA PRO A 54 -6.42 3.87 -20.12
C PRO A 54 -6.46 5.35 -20.49
N GLU A 55 -7.57 6.03 -20.22
CA GLU A 55 -7.76 7.46 -20.47
C GLU A 55 -6.78 8.31 -19.66
N ILE A 56 -6.46 7.88 -18.44
CA ILE A 56 -5.51 8.58 -17.57
C ILE A 56 -4.10 8.52 -18.14
N ALA A 57 -3.72 7.42 -18.78
CA ALA A 57 -2.46 7.31 -19.49
C ALA A 57 -2.34 8.34 -20.63
N THR A 58 -3.41 8.55 -21.38
CA THR A 58 -3.48 9.58 -22.43
C THR A 58 -3.39 10.99 -21.86
N LEU A 59 -4.06 11.25 -20.71
CA LEU A 59 -3.96 12.52 -20.01
C LEU A 59 -2.55 12.79 -19.48
N CYS A 60 -1.86 11.78 -18.97
CA CYS A 60 -0.45 11.89 -18.55
C CYS A 60 0.45 12.30 -19.72
N ALA A 61 0.30 11.69 -20.90
CA ALA A 61 1.05 12.04 -22.09
C ALA A 61 0.79 13.50 -22.52
N SER A 62 -0.47 13.90 -22.55
CA SER A 62 -0.88 15.26 -22.92
C SER A 62 -0.34 16.30 -21.93
N ALA A 63 -0.44 16.06 -20.63
CA ALA A 63 0.00 16.96 -19.58
C ALA A 63 1.55 17.09 -19.55
N GLN A 64 2.28 16.05 -19.95
CA GLN A 64 3.73 16.06 -20.07
C GLN A 64 4.22 16.55 -21.44
N ASN A 65 3.30 16.84 -22.37
CA ASN A 65 3.58 17.21 -23.76
C ASN A 65 4.55 16.24 -24.45
N ASP A 66 4.42 14.93 -24.15
CA ASP A 66 5.22 13.85 -24.74
C ASP A 66 4.35 12.59 -24.88
N SER A 67 4.03 12.24 -26.10
CA SER A 67 3.17 11.08 -26.43
C SER A 67 3.73 9.73 -25.96
N ARG A 68 5.02 9.65 -25.65
CA ARG A 68 5.66 8.44 -25.12
C ARG A 68 5.54 8.31 -23.61
N ARG A 69 5.19 9.41 -22.91
CA ARG A 69 5.08 9.44 -21.44
C ARG A 69 3.64 9.22 -20.98
N THR A 70 3.12 8.06 -21.27
CA THR A 70 1.78 7.61 -20.88
C THR A 70 1.68 7.21 -19.41
N TYR A 71 2.68 7.53 -18.60
CA TYR A 71 2.84 7.13 -17.21
C TYR A 71 3.03 8.34 -16.29
N PRO A 72 2.70 8.22 -15.00
CA PRO A 72 2.94 9.28 -14.03
C PRO A 72 4.42 9.45 -13.76
N THR A 73 4.81 10.71 -13.58
CA THR A 73 6.14 11.10 -13.12
C THR A 73 6.00 12.02 -11.91
N PHE A 74 7.04 12.12 -11.08
CA PHE A 74 7.01 13.05 -9.95
C PHE A 74 6.90 14.50 -10.40
N ALA A 75 7.55 14.87 -11.53
CA ALA A 75 7.43 16.18 -12.12
C ALA A 75 5.99 16.52 -12.52
N LEU A 76 5.26 15.56 -13.11
CA LEU A 76 3.84 15.73 -13.42
C LEU A 76 3.02 15.91 -12.13
N ALA A 77 3.21 15.03 -11.14
CA ALA A 77 2.50 15.11 -9.87
C ALA A 77 2.68 16.46 -9.17
N MET A 78 3.91 17.00 -9.15
CA MET A 78 4.24 18.32 -8.60
C MET A 78 3.50 19.47 -9.28
N GLN A 79 3.10 19.31 -10.54
CA GLN A 79 2.39 20.33 -11.31
C GLN A 79 0.86 20.26 -11.15
N VAL A 80 0.31 19.06 -11.00
CA VAL A 80 -1.14 18.87 -11.08
C VAL A 80 -1.80 18.56 -9.73
N LEU A 81 -1.04 18.08 -8.74
CA LEU A 81 -1.60 17.73 -7.44
C LEU A 81 -1.44 18.87 -6.42
N PRO A 82 -2.41 19.05 -5.52
CA PRO A 82 -2.34 20.03 -4.46
C PRO A 82 -1.29 19.68 -3.41
N GLU A 83 -0.87 20.65 -2.62
CA GLU A 83 0.06 20.50 -1.50
C GLU A 83 1.37 19.78 -1.86
N ALA A 84 1.84 20.01 -3.09
CA ALA A 84 3.03 19.35 -3.62
C ALA A 84 4.27 19.61 -2.77
N HIS A 85 4.98 18.57 -2.39
CA HIS A 85 6.20 18.67 -1.60
C HIS A 85 7.25 17.66 -2.04
N TRP A 86 8.51 18.10 -2.07
CA TRP A 86 9.64 17.32 -2.56
C TRP A 86 9.91 16.06 -1.72
N SER A 87 9.67 16.15 -0.40
CA SER A 87 9.94 15.05 0.53
C SER A 87 9.18 13.76 0.23
N ALA A 88 8.06 13.81 -0.50
CA ALA A 88 7.32 12.62 -0.91
C ALA A 88 8.14 11.64 -1.79
N LEU A 89 9.19 12.14 -2.47
CA LEU A 89 10.10 11.30 -3.26
C LEU A 89 11.31 10.79 -2.46
N SER A 90 11.47 11.22 -1.21
CA SER A 90 12.56 10.75 -0.35
C SER A 90 12.46 9.24 -0.11
N PRO A 91 13.58 8.50 -0.03
CA PRO A 91 13.59 7.08 0.37
C PRO A 91 12.94 6.82 1.75
N SER A 92 12.91 7.84 2.62
CA SER A 92 12.29 7.77 3.94
C SER A 92 10.79 8.12 3.95
N SER A 93 10.26 8.65 2.83
CA SER A 93 8.82 8.96 2.73
C SER A 93 7.96 7.68 2.78
N PRO A 94 6.73 7.76 3.29
CA PRO A 94 5.83 6.61 3.38
C PRO A 94 5.72 5.83 2.07
N LEU A 95 5.51 6.51 0.94
CA LEU A 95 5.34 5.86 -0.35
C LEU A 95 6.53 4.99 -0.77
N ARG A 96 7.75 5.43 -0.48
CA ARG A 96 8.97 4.68 -0.84
C ARG A 96 9.41 3.74 0.26
N ARG A 97 9.34 4.17 1.52
CA ARG A 97 9.71 3.36 2.68
C ARG A 97 8.94 2.05 2.73
N TRP A 98 7.63 2.12 2.45
CA TRP A 98 6.72 0.98 2.47
C TRP A 98 6.56 0.33 1.10
N HIS A 99 7.39 0.69 0.12
CA HIS A 99 7.33 0.16 -1.24
C HIS A 99 5.93 0.26 -1.89
N MET A 100 5.20 1.34 -1.60
CA MET A 100 3.88 1.57 -2.18
C MET A 100 3.95 1.96 -3.65
N ILE A 101 5.02 2.69 -4.00
CA ILE A 101 5.36 3.02 -5.38
C ILE A 101 6.78 2.55 -5.72
N LYS A 102 6.96 2.15 -6.96
CA LYS A 102 8.26 1.89 -7.57
C LYS A 102 8.66 3.11 -8.40
N VAL A 103 9.92 3.49 -8.32
CA VAL A 103 10.50 4.53 -9.17
C VAL A 103 11.36 3.83 -10.22
N GLY A 104 11.07 4.04 -11.49
CA GLY A 104 11.85 3.46 -12.58
C GLY A 104 13.30 3.92 -12.52
N THR A 105 14.22 3.02 -12.86
CA THR A 105 15.67 3.26 -12.87
C THR A 105 16.19 3.19 -14.30
N GLY A 106 15.74 4.09 -15.17
CA GLY A 106 16.29 4.22 -16.52
C GLY A 106 17.69 4.83 -16.49
N ALA A 107 18.63 4.27 -17.24
CA ALA A 107 19.97 4.84 -17.36
C ALA A 107 19.91 6.26 -17.94
N GLY A 108 20.40 7.26 -17.18
CA GLY A 108 20.41 8.67 -17.60
C GLY A 108 19.09 9.41 -17.42
N GLU A 109 18.06 8.79 -16.85
CA GLU A 109 16.79 9.46 -16.59
C GLU A 109 16.85 10.25 -15.27
N LEU A 110 16.26 11.45 -15.30
CA LEU A 110 16.16 12.29 -14.09
C LEU A 110 15.14 11.66 -13.13
N LEU A 111 15.48 11.61 -11.85
CA LEU A 111 14.63 11.05 -10.79
C LEU A 111 13.17 11.55 -10.84
N THR A 112 12.99 12.86 -11.13
CA THR A 112 11.66 13.47 -11.22
C THR A 112 10.88 13.11 -12.49
N LYS A 113 11.56 12.65 -13.53
CA LYS A 113 10.98 12.27 -14.81
C LYS A 113 10.88 10.75 -14.98
N SER A 114 11.39 10.00 -14.01
CA SER A 114 11.30 8.54 -14.00
C SER A 114 9.86 8.07 -13.85
N LEU A 115 9.56 6.93 -14.44
CA LEU A 115 8.28 6.23 -14.29
C LEU A 115 7.97 6.00 -12.80
N LEU A 116 6.77 6.37 -12.39
CA LEU A 116 6.20 5.98 -11.11
C LEU A 116 5.14 4.90 -11.35
N GLN A 117 5.25 3.82 -10.63
CA GLN A 117 4.32 2.70 -10.72
C GLN A 117 3.86 2.29 -9.34
N ILE A 118 2.56 2.06 -9.18
CA ILE A 118 2.02 1.50 -7.94
C ILE A 118 2.49 0.06 -7.76
N ASP A 119 2.66 -0.35 -6.52
CA ASP A 119 2.91 -1.76 -6.20
C ASP A 119 1.66 -2.60 -6.47
N GLU A 120 1.83 -3.76 -7.10
CA GLU A 120 0.75 -4.63 -7.56
C GLU A 120 -0.19 -5.07 -6.43
N ARG A 121 0.35 -5.44 -5.26
CA ARG A 121 -0.48 -5.82 -4.11
C ARG A 121 -1.38 -4.67 -3.65
N LEU A 122 -0.84 -3.43 -3.64
CA LEU A 122 -1.64 -2.27 -3.27
C LEU A 122 -2.70 -1.94 -4.31
N LEU A 123 -2.40 -2.12 -5.60
CA LEU A 123 -3.40 -1.98 -6.64
C LEU A 123 -4.55 -2.97 -6.43
N HIS A 124 -4.24 -4.25 -6.20
CA HIS A 124 -5.25 -5.26 -5.86
C HIS A 124 -6.05 -4.89 -4.62
N TYR A 125 -5.39 -4.45 -3.55
CA TYR A 125 -6.06 -4.01 -2.33
C TYR A 125 -7.04 -2.85 -2.56
N LEU A 126 -6.65 -1.86 -3.37
CA LEU A 126 -7.51 -0.71 -3.70
C LEU A 126 -8.76 -1.11 -4.49
N VAL A 127 -8.70 -2.16 -5.29
CA VAL A 127 -9.86 -2.69 -6.03
C VAL A 127 -10.62 -3.78 -5.26
N GLY A 128 -10.28 -4.01 -3.98
CA GLY A 128 -10.99 -4.95 -3.11
C GLY A 128 -10.53 -6.40 -3.24
N VAL A 129 -9.40 -6.66 -3.89
CA VAL A 129 -8.80 -8.00 -3.99
C VAL A 129 -7.71 -8.14 -2.91
N TYR A 130 -7.95 -9.04 -1.95
CA TYR A 130 -6.99 -9.30 -0.89
C TYR A 130 -6.09 -10.48 -1.28
N CYS A 131 -4.81 -10.21 -1.46
CA CYS A 131 -3.79 -11.21 -1.74
C CYS A 131 -2.57 -11.01 -0.84
N LEU A 132 -1.89 -12.11 -0.54
CA LEU A 132 -0.59 -12.05 0.13
C LEU A 132 0.43 -11.49 -0.85
N ASP A 133 1.37 -10.67 -0.34
CA ASP A 133 2.48 -10.17 -1.15
C ASP A 133 3.31 -11.34 -1.69
N GLU A 134 3.55 -11.35 -3.00
CA GLU A 134 4.28 -12.42 -3.68
C GLU A 134 5.68 -12.62 -3.07
N ARG A 135 6.30 -11.55 -2.60
CA ARG A 135 7.63 -11.57 -1.94
C ARG A 135 7.62 -12.27 -0.59
N LEU A 136 6.44 -12.49 0.01
CA LEU A 136 6.27 -13.28 1.23
C LEU A 136 6.05 -14.77 0.95
N GLN A 137 5.83 -15.15 -0.32
CA GLN A 137 5.69 -16.55 -0.69
C GLN A 137 6.98 -17.32 -0.36
N GLY A 138 6.81 -18.49 0.25
CA GLY A 138 7.93 -19.30 0.74
C GLY A 138 8.40 -18.98 2.15
N PHE A 139 8.12 -17.76 2.68
CA PHE A 139 8.37 -17.43 4.09
C PHE A 139 7.15 -17.65 4.97
N VAL A 140 5.97 -17.55 4.37
CA VAL A 140 4.69 -17.45 5.08
C VAL A 140 3.74 -18.53 4.58
N GLU A 141 3.17 -19.29 5.50
CA GLU A 141 2.20 -20.35 5.22
C GLU A 141 0.83 -19.97 5.80
N PRO A 142 -0.28 -20.10 5.05
CA PRO A 142 -1.61 -19.95 5.61
C PRO A 142 -1.88 -21.06 6.61
N VAL A 143 -2.42 -20.70 7.76
CA VAL A 143 -2.85 -21.69 8.77
C VAL A 143 -4.29 -22.08 8.47
N LEU A 144 -4.48 -23.31 8.00
CA LEU A 144 -5.80 -23.84 7.69
C LEU A 144 -6.48 -24.38 8.95
N SER A 145 -7.81 -24.49 8.90
CA SER A 145 -8.64 -24.93 10.03
C SER A 145 -8.19 -26.30 10.57
N LEU A 146 -8.03 -26.36 11.88
CA LEU A 146 -7.79 -27.60 12.61
C LEU A 146 -9.11 -28.05 13.24
N LEU A 147 -9.46 -29.34 13.06
CA LEU A 147 -10.67 -29.89 13.57
C LEU A 147 -10.64 -30.00 15.12
N GLY A 148 -11.73 -29.58 15.78
CA GLY A 148 -12.05 -29.94 17.15
C GLY A 148 -11.24 -29.23 18.26
N LEU A 149 -11.52 -27.93 18.52
CA LEU A 149 -10.93 -27.27 19.69
C LEU A 149 -11.59 -27.67 21.01
N PRO A 150 -10.80 -28.03 22.04
CA PRO A 150 -11.30 -28.19 23.42
C PRO A 150 -12.00 -26.90 23.92
N SER A 151 -12.95 -27.02 24.84
CA SER A 151 -13.69 -25.88 25.37
C SER A 151 -12.81 -24.82 26.06
N SER A 152 -11.76 -25.29 26.75
CA SER A 152 -10.74 -24.40 27.37
C SER A 152 -10.01 -23.54 26.33
N TYR A 153 -9.65 -24.09 25.18
CA TYR A 153 -8.99 -23.38 24.11
C TYR A 153 -9.92 -22.37 23.42
N ARG A 154 -11.21 -22.72 23.26
CA ARG A 154 -12.23 -21.78 22.76
C ARG A 154 -12.41 -20.57 23.66
N THR A 155 -12.37 -20.78 24.98
CA THR A 155 -12.45 -19.70 25.96
C THR A 155 -11.24 -18.78 25.85
N LEU A 156 -10.03 -19.33 25.73
CA LEU A 156 -8.80 -18.56 25.56
C LEU A 156 -8.78 -17.79 24.22
N ALA A 157 -9.17 -18.43 23.14
CA ALA A 157 -9.33 -17.77 21.84
C ALA A 157 -10.32 -16.60 21.89
N GLY A 158 -11.42 -16.73 22.64
CA GLY A 158 -12.38 -15.66 22.88
C GLY A 158 -11.77 -14.46 23.61
N LYS A 159 -10.93 -14.71 24.63
CA LYS A 159 -10.21 -13.66 25.35
C LYS A 159 -9.23 -12.92 24.44
N ILE A 160 -8.47 -13.67 23.62
CA ILE A 160 -7.52 -13.12 22.65
C ILE A 160 -8.24 -12.25 21.61
N ALA A 161 -9.35 -12.74 21.05
CA ALA A 161 -10.16 -11.97 20.12
C ALA A 161 -10.70 -10.68 20.74
N GLY A 162 -11.16 -10.74 22.01
CA GLY A 162 -11.62 -9.56 22.76
C GLY A 162 -10.52 -8.52 23.00
N LEU A 163 -9.26 -8.94 23.17
CA LEU A 163 -8.10 -8.04 23.26
C LEU A 163 -7.73 -7.48 21.89
N GLY A 164 -7.65 -8.31 20.84
CA GLY A 164 -7.33 -7.89 19.48
C GLY A 164 -8.31 -6.87 18.92
N ALA A 165 -9.59 -6.98 19.23
CA ALA A 165 -10.60 -6.00 18.83
C ALA A 165 -10.42 -4.61 19.51
N LYS A 166 -9.74 -4.55 20.64
CA LYS A 166 -9.54 -3.29 21.41
C LYS A 166 -8.20 -2.61 21.15
N ILE A 167 -7.19 -3.40 20.80
CA ILE A 167 -5.80 -2.93 20.68
C ILE A 167 -5.30 -3.28 19.27
N ASN A 168 -5.23 -2.28 18.41
CA ASN A 168 -4.67 -2.45 17.09
C ASN A 168 -3.15 -2.69 17.20
N GLY A 169 -2.63 -3.76 16.58
CA GLY A 169 -1.20 -4.09 16.60
C GLY A 169 -0.70 -4.73 17.92
N ALA A 170 -1.58 -5.33 18.72
CA ALA A 170 -1.17 -6.01 19.96
C ALA A 170 -0.29 -7.23 19.67
N LEU A 171 0.86 -7.32 20.35
CA LEU A 171 1.69 -8.51 20.36
C LEU A 171 1.18 -9.46 21.45
N ILE A 172 0.82 -10.69 21.06
CA ILE A 172 0.31 -11.72 21.96
C ILE A 172 1.28 -12.90 21.99
N GLN A 173 1.80 -13.25 23.15
CA GLN A 173 2.67 -14.39 23.33
C GLN A 173 1.90 -15.57 23.93
N LEU A 174 1.87 -16.70 23.21
CA LEU A 174 1.30 -17.97 23.68
C LEU A 174 2.43 -18.87 24.19
N CYS A 175 2.46 -19.09 25.51
CA CYS A 175 3.45 -19.95 26.16
C CYS A 175 2.87 -21.36 26.38
N GLY A 176 3.72 -22.39 26.36
CA GLY A 176 3.36 -23.79 26.58
C GLY A 176 4.11 -24.72 25.64
N ASN A 177 4.01 -26.03 25.88
CA ASN A 177 4.75 -27.05 25.13
C ASN A 177 3.98 -27.58 23.90
N GLU A 178 2.65 -27.40 23.86
CA GLU A 178 1.82 -27.88 22.76
C GLU A 178 1.79 -26.88 21.61
N TYR A 179 2.54 -27.16 20.56
CA TYR A 179 2.62 -26.33 19.37
C TYR A 179 1.28 -26.24 18.63
N ASP A 180 0.63 -27.39 18.40
CA ASP A 180 -0.63 -27.46 17.66
C ASP A 180 -1.78 -26.79 18.42
N GLY A 181 -1.82 -26.93 19.75
CA GLY A 181 -2.76 -26.22 20.60
C GLY A 181 -2.64 -24.70 20.50
N LYS A 182 -1.41 -24.17 20.48
CA LYS A 182 -1.18 -22.72 20.30
C LYS A 182 -1.64 -22.23 18.93
N ARG A 183 -1.35 -22.98 17.85
CA ARG A 183 -1.83 -22.66 16.50
C ARG A 183 -3.36 -22.67 16.43
N ALA A 184 -3.99 -23.67 17.01
CA ALA A 184 -5.44 -23.81 17.02
C ALA A 184 -6.13 -22.64 17.80
N ILE A 185 -5.56 -22.22 18.93
CA ILE A 185 -6.04 -21.06 19.69
C ILE A 185 -5.92 -19.79 18.87
N ALA A 186 -4.75 -19.56 18.24
CA ALA A 186 -4.52 -18.38 17.42
C ALA A 186 -5.47 -18.35 16.21
N LEU A 187 -5.64 -19.47 15.52
CA LEU A 187 -6.56 -19.58 14.37
C LEU A 187 -8.00 -19.26 14.79
N SER A 188 -8.49 -19.87 15.89
CA SER A 188 -9.84 -19.61 16.39
C SER A 188 -10.05 -18.15 16.84
N ALA A 189 -9.01 -17.49 17.32
CA ALA A 189 -9.08 -16.06 17.64
C ALA A 189 -9.18 -15.21 16.36
N CYS A 190 -8.38 -15.52 15.34
CA CYS A 190 -8.42 -14.85 14.04
C CYS A 190 -9.76 -15.03 13.34
N GLU A 191 -10.31 -16.25 13.31
CA GLU A 191 -11.65 -16.54 12.76
C GLU A 191 -12.74 -15.67 13.41
N LYS A 192 -12.70 -15.49 14.73
CA LYS A 192 -13.65 -14.62 15.45
C LYS A 192 -13.50 -13.15 15.10
N LEU A 193 -12.34 -12.74 14.65
CA LEU A 193 -12.05 -11.37 14.21
C LEU A 193 -12.26 -11.18 12.70
N GLY A 194 -12.60 -12.25 11.94
CA GLY A 194 -12.69 -12.21 10.49
C GLY A 194 -11.32 -12.04 9.81
N LEU A 195 -10.23 -12.45 10.48
CA LEU A 195 -8.86 -12.36 9.99
C LEU A 195 -8.35 -13.71 9.49
N GLN A 196 -7.48 -13.67 8.49
CA GLN A 196 -6.72 -14.85 8.07
C GLN A 196 -5.42 -14.95 8.89
N LEU A 197 -5.14 -16.15 9.40
CA LEU A 197 -3.91 -16.43 10.13
C LEU A 197 -2.83 -16.94 9.18
N HIS A 198 -1.68 -16.33 9.21
CA HIS A 198 -0.50 -16.82 8.52
C HIS A 198 0.61 -17.11 9.55
N ALA A 199 1.43 -18.12 9.26
CA ALA A 199 2.55 -18.51 10.10
C ALA A 199 3.87 -18.33 9.37
N ILE A 200 4.88 -17.88 10.10
CA ILE A 200 6.29 -17.87 9.67
C ILE A 200 7.11 -18.70 10.67
N ARG A 201 7.97 -19.57 10.17
CA ARG A 201 8.86 -20.32 11.04
C ARG A 201 10.07 -19.45 11.39
N THR A 202 10.51 -19.50 12.62
CA THR A 202 11.68 -18.74 13.07
C THR A 202 12.93 -19.03 12.24
N ALA A 203 13.06 -20.28 11.75
CA ALA A 203 14.17 -20.69 10.91
C ALA A 203 14.19 -20.03 9.51
N ASP A 204 13.02 -19.58 9.04
CA ASP A 204 12.86 -18.93 7.73
C ASP A 204 13.07 -17.40 7.80
N ILE A 205 13.19 -16.86 9.03
CA ILE A 205 13.47 -15.44 9.21
C ILE A 205 14.95 -15.17 8.90
N PRO A 206 15.26 -14.25 7.96
CA PRO A 206 16.62 -13.95 7.58
C PRO A 206 17.49 -13.53 8.77
N ALA A 207 18.74 -14.03 8.83
CA ALA A 207 19.70 -13.64 9.86
C ALA A 207 20.25 -12.23 9.65
N GLY A 208 20.34 -11.76 8.40
CA GLY A 208 20.79 -10.41 8.03
C GLY A 208 19.82 -9.33 8.49
N VAL A 209 20.34 -8.25 9.09
CA VAL A 209 19.51 -7.15 9.61
C VAL A 209 18.72 -6.49 8.47
N ALA A 210 19.37 -6.18 7.35
CA ALA A 210 18.74 -5.51 6.22
C ALA A 210 17.63 -6.36 5.58
N GLU A 211 17.85 -7.67 5.43
CA GLU A 211 16.88 -8.62 4.89
C GLU A 211 15.67 -8.78 5.85
N ARG A 212 15.94 -8.83 7.14
CA ARG A 212 14.90 -8.91 8.18
C ARG A 212 14.03 -7.64 8.22
N GLU A 213 14.65 -6.46 8.10
CA GLU A 213 13.93 -5.20 8.00
C GLU A 213 13.08 -5.11 6.72
N ALA A 214 13.61 -5.62 5.60
CA ALA A 214 12.85 -5.67 4.34
C ALA A 214 11.63 -6.58 4.48
N LEU A 215 11.81 -7.77 5.08
CA LEU A 215 10.73 -8.71 5.36
C LEU A 215 9.68 -8.10 6.30
N ALA A 216 10.10 -7.43 7.37
CA ALA A 216 9.20 -6.77 8.32
C ALA A 216 8.34 -5.70 7.63
N ARG A 217 8.94 -4.87 6.77
CA ARG A 217 8.19 -3.86 6.00
C ARG A 217 7.15 -4.47 5.07
N LEU A 218 7.44 -5.61 4.45
CA LEU A 218 6.48 -6.33 3.61
C LEU A 218 5.35 -6.94 4.46
N TRP A 219 5.66 -7.37 5.67
CA TRP A 219 4.70 -7.95 6.60
C TRP A 219 3.75 -6.90 7.19
N GLU A 220 4.28 -5.73 7.56
CA GLU A 220 3.51 -4.64 8.16
C GLU A 220 2.61 -3.89 7.16
N ARG A 221 2.93 -3.99 5.89
CA ARG A 221 2.18 -3.41 4.79
C ARG A 221 0.99 -4.29 4.40
#